data_980f8174ede10867ea3d6d1054a2d860
#
_entry.id   980f8174ede10867ea3d6d1054a2d860
#
_cell.length_a   1.000
_cell.length_b   1.000
_cell.length_c   1.000
_cell.angle_alpha   90.00
_cell.angle_beta   90.00
_cell.angle_gamma   90.00
#
_symmetry.space_group_name_H-M   'P 1'
#
loop_
_entity.id
_entity.type
_entity.pdbx_description
1 polymer ?
#
loop_
_entity_poly.entity_id
_entity_poly.type
_entity_poly.pdbx_seq_one_letter_code
_entity_poly.pdbx_strand_id
1 'polypeptide(L)'
;MIDLKKDAYFQAAGQKLLCYSSVFNKHGGVLSLKTIESVINMKWTNRDLLEIALQQSAVDIGCKPADFLRTEPVTVISNKNPRARKYLSLPFECQLVSYGNNVVASVSEECRALTEAYIKRFPAEHCFETPNMHVLNDELQKIGFRICFMAEYFLPDLEHLTALECPYPFKMLHPADFRFLYLPEWSNALCEKRRELDVLGVGAYDGKKLIGLAACSADCNEMRQIGIDVLPEYRKQGVASALTVRLTMEILNREKVPFYCAAWSNIKSVRNAIKSGFRPAWVEMTAKRIDDVNEMNRR
;
A
#
# COMPACT_ATOMS: atom_id res chain seq x y z
N MET A 1 -20.05 9.39 -11.52
CA MET A 1 -19.84 9.31 -12.98
C MET A 1 -18.71 10.24 -13.35
N ILE A 2 -17.45 9.72 -13.27
CA ILE A 2 -16.31 10.50 -13.74
C ILE A 2 -16.42 10.56 -15.25
N ASP A 3 -16.71 11.74 -15.75
CA ASP A 3 -16.89 12.03 -17.19
C ASP A 3 -15.54 11.92 -17.89
N LEU A 4 -15.36 10.88 -18.69
CA LEU A 4 -14.16 10.59 -19.50
C LEU A 4 -13.90 11.63 -20.62
N LYS A 5 -14.49 12.81 -20.57
CA LYS A 5 -14.36 13.88 -21.58
C LYS A 5 -13.62 15.13 -21.12
N LYS A 6 -12.87 15.12 -20.00
CA LYS A 6 -12.05 16.25 -19.56
C LYS A 6 -10.54 16.00 -19.62
N ASP A 7 -10.07 15.15 -20.53
CA ASP A 7 -8.63 14.97 -20.79
C ASP A 7 -8.00 16.08 -21.66
N ALA A 8 -8.59 17.27 -21.71
CA ALA A 8 -8.08 18.40 -22.52
C ALA A 8 -6.99 19.24 -21.81
N TYR A 9 -6.57 18.86 -20.57
CA TYR A 9 -5.53 19.61 -19.85
C TYR A 9 -4.12 19.00 -19.92
N PHE A 10 -3.94 17.83 -20.55
CA PHE A 10 -2.66 17.10 -20.59
C PHE A 10 -1.91 17.16 -21.93
N GLN A 11 -2.38 17.92 -22.92
CA GLN A 11 -1.68 18.02 -24.23
C GLN A 11 -0.61 19.10 -24.34
N ALA A 12 -0.29 19.82 -23.27
CA ALA A 12 0.70 20.93 -23.32
C ALA A 12 2.11 20.60 -22.77
N ALA A 13 2.37 19.35 -22.33
CA ALA A 13 3.69 18.94 -21.78
C ALA A 13 4.55 18.10 -22.74
N GLY A 14 4.17 17.94 -23.98
CA GLY A 14 4.80 17.04 -24.97
C GLY A 14 5.95 17.59 -25.76
N GLN A 15 6.71 18.59 -25.31
CA GLN A 15 7.92 19.06 -26.00
C GLN A 15 8.93 19.67 -25.04
N LYS A 16 9.71 18.82 -24.34
CA LYS A 16 11.06 19.16 -23.84
C LYS A 16 11.72 17.91 -23.21
N LEU A 17 12.10 16.97 -24.05
CA LEU A 17 13.00 15.87 -23.65
C LEU A 17 13.95 15.56 -24.78
N LEU A 18 14.87 16.49 -25.01
CA LEU A 18 16.10 16.24 -25.76
C LEU A 18 17.19 17.16 -25.19
N CYS A 19 18.16 16.55 -24.56
CA CYS A 19 19.50 16.99 -24.20
C CYS A 19 19.86 16.64 -22.76
N TYR A 20 20.35 15.42 -22.56
CA TYR A 20 21.48 15.14 -21.66
C TYR A 20 22.15 13.84 -22.12
N SER A 21 23.09 13.98 -23.03
CA SER A 21 24.05 12.96 -23.39
C SER A 21 25.26 13.04 -22.46
N SER A 22 25.64 11.87 -21.93
CA SER A 22 26.99 11.46 -21.51
C SER A 22 27.71 12.28 -20.43
N VAL A 23 27.84 11.65 -19.24
CA VAL A 23 29.04 11.80 -18.41
C VAL A 23 29.62 10.41 -18.11
N PHE A 24 30.91 10.28 -18.41
CA PHE A 24 31.70 9.07 -18.47
C PHE A 24 32.08 8.49 -17.10
N ASN A 25 32.13 7.20 -17.10
CA ASN A 25 32.60 6.16 -16.22
C ASN A 25 34.04 6.28 -15.71
N LYS A 26 34.30 6.00 -14.43
CA LYS A 26 35.37 5.12 -13.95
C LYS A 26 34.99 4.58 -12.57
N HIS A 27 34.73 3.27 -12.54
CA HIS A 27 34.47 2.43 -11.36
C HIS A 27 33.04 2.42 -10.77
N GLY A 28 32.24 1.46 -11.18
CA GLY A 28 31.12 0.90 -10.42
C GLY A 28 29.72 1.29 -10.91
N GLY A 29 29.18 0.54 -11.82
CA GLY A 29 27.78 0.21 -11.96
C GLY A 29 26.74 1.34 -12.07
N VAL A 30 26.83 2.19 -13.09
CA VAL A 30 25.69 3.01 -13.52
C VAL A 30 24.76 2.09 -14.32
N LEU A 31 23.56 1.84 -13.81
CA LEU A 31 22.47 1.28 -14.61
C LEU A 31 22.17 2.31 -15.72
N SER A 32 22.49 1.95 -16.97
CA SER A 32 22.29 2.79 -18.14
C SER A 32 20.80 3.11 -18.33
N LEU A 33 20.50 4.19 -19.07
CA LEU A 33 19.17 4.53 -19.59
C LEU A 33 18.43 3.33 -20.22
N LYS A 34 19.13 2.31 -20.72
CA LYS A 34 18.58 1.02 -21.17
C LYS A 34 17.82 0.23 -20.11
N THR A 35 18.13 0.43 -18.83
CA THR A 35 17.39 -0.23 -17.73
C THR A 35 16.06 0.50 -17.46
N ILE A 36 15.99 1.80 -17.74
CA ILE A 36 14.74 2.58 -17.67
C ILE A 36 13.86 2.25 -18.89
N GLU A 37 14.43 2.09 -20.08
CA GLU A 37 13.70 1.65 -21.27
C GLU A 37 13.22 0.20 -21.17
N SER A 38 13.92 -0.68 -20.42
CA SER A 38 13.45 -2.05 -20.17
C SER A 38 12.28 -2.10 -19.17
N VAL A 39 12.15 -1.10 -18.30
CA VAL A 39 10.96 -0.93 -17.42
C VAL A 39 9.76 -0.39 -18.21
N ILE A 40 10.00 0.41 -19.26
CA ILE A 40 8.97 0.94 -20.18
C ILE A 40 8.37 -0.17 -21.09
N ASN A 41 9.08 -1.29 -21.26
CA ASN A 41 8.54 -2.49 -21.91
C ASN A 41 7.70 -3.36 -20.97
N MET A 42 7.21 -2.80 -19.84
CA MET A 42 6.36 -3.55 -18.93
C MET A 42 5.00 -3.81 -19.57
N LYS A 43 4.61 -5.06 -19.49
CA LYS A 43 3.31 -5.64 -19.84
C LYS A 43 2.15 -5.00 -19.06
N TRP A 44 2.43 -4.16 -18.04
CA TRP A 44 1.50 -3.61 -17.08
C TRP A 44 0.99 -2.23 -17.48
N THR A 45 -0.30 -1.98 -17.23
CA THR A 45 -0.90 -0.65 -17.21
C THR A 45 -1.37 -0.31 -15.79
N ASN A 46 -1.63 0.97 -15.51
CA ASN A 46 -2.25 1.40 -14.25
C ASN A 46 -3.60 0.70 -14.00
N ARG A 47 -4.31 0.38 -15.08
CA ARG A 47 -5.57 -0.35 -15.03
C ARG A 47 -5.38 -1.79 -14.56
N ASP A 48 -4.37 -2.50 -15.08
CA ASP A 48 -4.07 -3.87 -14.66
C ASP A 48 -3.73 -3.94 -13.18
N LEU A 49 -2.96 -2.97 -12.66
CA LEU A 49 -2.63 -2.88 -11.24
C LEU A 49 -3.88 -2.70 -10.37
N LEU A 50 -4.79 -1.81 -10.81
CA LEU A 50 -6.05 -1.57 -10.12
C LEU A 50 -6.97 -2.79 -10.16
N GLU A 51 -7.09 -3.46 -11.29
CA GLU A 51 -7.91 -4.68 -11.44
C GLU A 51 -7.43 -5.79 -10.50
N ILE A 52 -6.12 -6.00 -10.36
CA ILE A 52 -5.55 -6.97 -9.42
C ILE A 52 -5.82 -6.57 -7.98
N ALA A 53 -5.71 -5.28 -7.63
CA ALA A 53 -6.01 -4.79 -6.30
C ALA A 53 -7.50 -4.98 -5.96
N LEU A 54 -8.43 -4.68 -6.88
CA LEU A 54 -9.86 -4.92 -6.72
C LEU A 54 -10.18 -6.41 -6.54
N GLN A 55 -9.52 -7.29 -7.32
CA GLN A 55 -9.68 -8.74 -7.20
C GLN A 55 -9.21 -9.23 -5.83
N GLN A 56 -8.04 -8.78 -5.36
CA GLN A 56 -7.54 -9.18 -4.04
C GLN A 56 -8.42 -8.62 -2.91
N SER A 57 -8.82 -7.35 -2.98
CA SER A 57 -9.74 -6.78 -1.97
C SER A 57 -11.09 -7.51 -1.94
N ALA A 58 -11.59 -7.96 -3.09
CA ALA A 58 -12.81 -8.75 -3.15
C ALA A 58 -12.64 -10.12 -2.45
N VAL A 59 -11.48 -10.75 -2.60
CA VAL A 59 -11.14 -11.99 -1.87
C VAL A 59 -11.07 -11.74 -0.37
N ASP A 60 -10.46 -10.64 0.06
CA ASP A 60 -10.29 -10.27 1.46
C ASP A 60 -11.60 -9.96 2.15
N ILE A 61 -12.49 -9.25 1.45
CA ILE A 61 -13.79 -8.79 1.95
C ILE A 61 -14.89 -9.85 1.81
N GLY A 62 -14.75 -10.78 0.86
CA GLY A 62 -15.76 -11.80 0.56
C GLY A 62 -16.85 -11.29 -0.38
N CYS A 63 -16.54 -10.38 -1.29
CA CYS A 63 -17.45 -9.80 -2.27
C CYS A 63 -16.97 -10.05 -3.72
N LYS A 64 -17.59 -9.42 -4.70
CA LYS A 64 -17.14 -9.41 -6.10
C LYS A 64 -16.32 -8.14 -6.39
N PRO A 65 -15.30 -8.18 -7.28
CA PRO A 65 -14.57 -6.97 -7.67
C PRO A 65 -15.47 -5.84 -8.19
N ALA A 66 -16.54 -6.19 -8.92
CA ALA A 66 -17.52 -5.24 -9.44
C ALA A 66 -18.31 -4.51 -8.33
N ASP A 67 -18.36 -5.03 -7.11
CA ASP A 67 -19.08 -4.39 -6.01
C ASP A 67 -18.41 -3.07 -5.58
N PHE A 68 -17.09 -2.94 -5.74
CA PHE A 68 -16.36 -1.68 -5.50
C PHE A 68 -16.61 -0.60 -6.56
N LEU A 69 -17.13 -0.98 -7.73
CA LEU A 69 -17.38 -0.09 -8.86
C LEU A 69 -18.83 0.40 -8.93
N ARG A 70 -19.70 -0.08 -8.04
CA ARG A 70 -21.09 0.35 -7.92
C ARG A 70 -21.17 1.75 -7.31
N THR A 71 -22.32 2.41 -7.51
CA THR A 71 -22.66 3.67 -6.83
C THR A 71 -23.27 3.42 -5.45
N GLU A 72 -23.99 2.30 -5.30
CA GLU A 72 -24.65 1.94 -4.06
C GLU A 72 -23.71 1.19 -3.12
N PRO A 73 -23.75 1.45 -1.79
CA PRO A 73 -22.96 0.71 -0.82
C PRO A 73 -23.36 -0.76 -0.77
N VAL A 74 -22.39 -1.62 -0.45
CA VAL A 74 -22.58 -3.08 -0.39
C VAL A 74 -22.18 -3.59 0.98
N THR A 75 -23.00 -4.48 1.56
CA THR A 75 -22.65 -5.21 2.79
C THR A 75 -22.64 -6.70 2.53
N VAL A 76 -21.60 -7.37 3.00
CA VAL A 76 -21.43 -8.83 2.96
C VAL A 76 -21.12 -9.37 4.35
N ILE A 77 -21.47 -10.63 4.59
CA ILE A 77 -21.06 -11.32 5.82
C ILE A 77 -19.64 -11.81 5.67
N SER A 78 -18.81 -11.46 6.64
CA SER A 78 -17.40 -11.83 6.66
C SER A 78 -17.21 -13.33 6.89
N ASN A 79 -16.32 -13.92 6.09
CA ASN A 79 -15.99 -15.34 6.18
C ASN A 79 -14.47 -15.55 6.05
N LYS A 80 -13.98 -16.66 6.57
CA LYS A 80 -12.59 -17.09 6.37
C LYS A 80 -12.34 -17.39 4.89
N ASN A 81 -11.23 -16.88 4.34
CA ASN A 81 -10.80 -17.16 2.98
C ASN A 81 -9.29 -17.46 2.96
N PRO A 82 -8.85 -18.65 2.54
CA PRO A 82 -7.43 -19.02 2.54
C PRO A 82 -6.59 -18.21 1.55
N ARG A 83 -7.22 -17.56 0.56
CA ARG A 83 -6.57 -16.68 -0.43
C ARG A 83 -6.50 -15.21 0.00
N ALA A 84 -7.12 -14.86 1.13
CA ALA A 84 -7.03 -13.52 1.69
C ALA A 84 -5.60 -13.19 2.14
N ARG A 85 -5.29 -11.89 2.22
CA ARG A 85 -4.01 -11.41 2.74
C ARG A 85 -3.76 -11.95 4.14
N LYS A 86 -2.59 -12.53 4.38
CA LYS A 86 -2.26 -13.30 5.60
C LYS A 86 -2.23 -12.47 6.88
N TYR A 87 -2.07 -11.16 6.78
CA TYR A 87 -2.12 -10.29 7.96
C TYR A 87 -3.55 -9.99 8.44
N LEU A 88 -4.57 -10.32 7.64
CA LEU A 88 -5.96 -10.07 8.01
C LEU A 88 -6.45 -11.10 9.02
N SER A 89 -7.15 -10.63 10.04
CA SER A 89 -7.82 -11.48 11.03
C SER A 89 -9.25 -11.72 10.59
N LEU A 90 -9.46 -12.77 9.79
CA LEU A 90 -10.79 -13.16 9.30
C LEU A 90 -11.46 -14.21 10.21
N PRO A 91 -12.78 -14.16 10.37
CA PRO A 91 -13.72 -13.17 9.81
C PRO A 91 -13.60 -11.80 10.49
N PHE A 92 -13.93 -10.73 9.75
CA PHE A 92 -14.02 -9.38 10.32
C PHE A 92 -15.28 -9.23 11.17
N GLU A 93 -15.18 -8.43 12.23
CA GLU A 93 -16.35 -7.94 12.95
C GLU A 93 -16.99 -6.76 12.16
N CYS A 94 -16.18 -5.77 11.78
CA CYS A 94 -16.61 -4.70 10.88
C CYS A 94 -15.39 -4.16 10.13
N GLN A 95 -15.39 -4.32 8.81
CA GLN A 95 -14.38 -3.80 7.90
C GLN A 95 -15.06 -3.02 6.80
N LEU A 96 -14.66 -1.77 6.58
CA LEU A 96 -15.11 -0.92 5.49
C LEU A 96 -13.95 -0.69 4.53
N VAL A 97 -14.23 -0.79 3.22
CA VAL A 97 -13.27 -0.53 2.15
C VAL A 97 -13.92 0.38 1.11
N SER A 98 -13.20 1.41 0.66
CA SER A 98 -13.65 2.28 -0.41
C SER A 98 -12.55 2.54 -1.44
N TYR A 99 -12.89 2.38 -2.71
CA TYR A 99 -12.10 2.79 -3.87
C TYR A 99 -12.58 4.15 -4.43
N GLY A 100 -13.40 4.88 -3.66
CA GLY A 100 -13.88 6.22 -3.98
C GLY A 100 -15.28 6.28 -4.61
N ASN A 101 -15.84 5.15 -5.11
CA ASN A 101 -17.18 5.14 -5.70
C ASN A 101 -18.29 4.88 -4.66
N ASN A 102 -18.03 3.97 -3.75
CA ASN A 102 -18.95 3.55 -2.70
C ASN A 102 -18.17 2.99 -1.50
N VAL A 103 -18.88 2.45 -0.52
CA VAL A 103 -18.32 1.67 0.57
C VAL A 103 -18.78 0.22 0.46
N VAL A 104 -17.84 -0.71 0.48
CA VAL A 104 -18.10 -2.14 0.64
C VAL A 104 -17.74 -2.53 2.07
N ALA A 105 -18.72 -3.03 2.82
CA ALA A 105 -18.56 -3.48 4.19
C ALA A 105 -18.58 -5.00 4.30
N SER A 106 -17.61 -5.57 5.03
CA SER A 106 -17.57 -6.97 5.41
C SER A 106 -17.72 -7.07 6.93
N VAL A 107 -18.79 -7.70 7.40
CA VAL A 107 -19.23 -7.59 8.80
C VAL A 107 -19.63 -8.94 9.37
N SER A 108 -19.63 -9.05 10.72
CA SER A 108 -20.36 -10.12 11.42
C SER A 108 -21.87 -9.89 11.34
N GLU A 109 -22.67 -10.93 11.57
CA GLU A 109 -24.13 -10.78 11.62
C GLU A 109 -24.57 -9.75 12.67
N GLU A 110 -23.87 -9.68 13.79
CA GLU A 110 -24.12 -8.74 14.88
C GLU A 110 -23.93 -7.29 14.47
N CYS A 111 -22.91 -7.01 13.66
CA CYS A 111 -22.59 -5.65 13.16
C CYS A 111 -23.38 -5.26 11.91
N ARG A 112 -24.11 -6.19 11.26
CA ARG A 112 -24.70 -5.99 9.94
C ARG A 112 -25.66 -4.82 9.88
N ALA A 113 -26.71 -4.84 10.68
CA ALA A 113 -27.81 -3.87 10.59
C ALA A 113 -27.33 -2.41 10.82
N LEU A 114 -26.48 -2.20 11.85
CA LEU A 114 -25.94 -0.89 12.17
C LEU A 114 -24.96 -0.38 11.11
N THR A 115 -24.13 -1.28 10.53
CA THR A 115 -23.18 -0.91 9.48
C THR A 115 -23.92 -0.57 8.18
N GLU A 116 -24.93 -1.34 7.80
CA GLU A 116 -25.79 -1.03 6.63
C GLU A 116 -26.48 0.32 6.78
N ALA A 117 -27.04 0.63 7.95
CA ALA A 117 -27.66 1.91 8.22
C ALA A 117 -26.65 3.07 8.09
N TYR A 118 -25.43 2.86 8.58
CA TYR A 118 -24.36 3.84 8.52
C TYR A 118 -23.93 4.16 7.09
N ILE A 119 -23.53 3.13 6.31
CA ILE A 119 -23.01 3.34 4.94
C ILE A 119 -24.09 3.80 3.94
N LYS A 120 -25.38 3.60 4.25
CA LYS A 120 -26.49 4.17 3.49
C LYS A 120 -26.81 5.62 3.86
N ARG A 121 -26.44 6.03 5.07
CA ARG A 121 -26.72 7.38 5.59
C ARG A 121 -25.75 8.42 5.04
N PHE A 122 -24.48 8.06 4.86
CA PHE A 122 -23.42 9.00 4.49
C PHE A 122 -22.85 8.66 3.12
N PRO A 123 -22.51 9.67 2.28
CA PRO A 123 -21.70 9.47 1.07
C PRO A 123 -20.36 8.78 1.38
N ALA A 124 -19.80 8.08 0.41
CA ALA A 124 -18.58 7.28 0.60
C ALA A 124 -17.41 8.09 1.17
N GLU A 125 -17.20 9.31 0.66
CA GLU A 125 -16.15 10.22 1.10
C GLU A 125 -16.33 10.66 2.57
N HIS A 126 -17.56 10.71 3.06
CA HIS A 126 -17.87 11.13 4.44
C HIS A 126 -17.90 9.98 5.44
N CYS A 127 -17.94 8.71 4.97
CA CYS A 127 -17.90 7.55 5.87
C CYS A 127 -16.58 7.42 6.64
N PHE A 128 -15.52 8.09 6.21
CA PHE A 128 -14.19 8.06 6.84
C PHE A 128 -13.83 9.38 7.53
N GLU A 129 -14.77 10.31 7.64
CA GLU A 129 -14.59 11.56 8.37
C GLU A 129 -14.90 11.40 9.86
N THR A 130 -14.10 12.07 10.70
CA THR A 130 -14.19 11.94 12.16
C THR A 130 -15.60 12.12 12.73
N PRO A 131 -16.39 13.17 12.38
CA PRO A 131 -17.73 13.34 12.94
C PRO A 131 -18.66 12.15 12.65
N ASN A 132 -18.60 11.64 11.43
CA ASN A 132 -19.44 10.52 11.00
C ASN A 132 -18.97 9.18 11.59
N MET A 133 -17.66 9.00 11.70
CA MET A 133 -17.07 7.83 12.36
C MET A 133 -17.52 7.69 13.81
N HIS A 134 -17.74 8.79 14.54
CA HIS A 134 -18.29 8.75 15.89
C HIS A 134 -19.69 8.11 15.90
N VAL A 135 -20.52 8.40 14.90
CA VAL A 135 -21.86 7.78 14.78
C VAL A 135 -21.77 6.26 14.68
N LEU A 136 -20.90 5.76 13.82
CA LEU A 136 -20.66 4.29 13.69
C LEU A 136 -20.04 3.72 14.97
N ASN A 137 -19.03 4.40 15.52
CA ASN A 137 -18.32 3.93 16.71
C ASN A 137 -19.23 3.84 17.94
N ASP A 138 -20.14 4.81 18.14
CA ASP A 138 -21.07 4.82 19.25
C ASP A 138 -22.07 3.65 19.17
N GLU A 139 -22.55 3.30 17.96
CA GLU A 139 -23.39 2.13 17.77
C GLU A 139 -22.63 0.82 17.98
N LEU A 140 -21.39 0.71 17.44
CA LEU A 140 -20.51 -0.43 17.65
C LEU A 140 -20.19 -0.66 19.15
N GLN A 141 -19.96 0.43 19.92
CA GLN A 141 -19.66 0.31 21.35
C GLN A 141 -20.82 -0.30 22.16
N LYS A 142 -22.07 -0.07 21.78
CA LYS A 142 -23.24 -0.65 22.45
C LYS A 142 -23.24 -2.18 22.38
N ILE A 143 -22.60 -2.76 21.37
CA ILE A 143 -22.49 -4.19 21.15
C ILE A 143 -21.06 -4.74 21.33
N GLY A 144 -20.19 -3.98 22.00
CA GLY A 144 -18.87 -4.43 22.42
C GLY A 144 -17.75 -4.32 21.39
N PHE A 145 -17.93 -3.50 20.34
CA PHE A 145 -16.91 -3.26 19.31
C PHE A 145 -16.46 -1.81 19.29
N ARG A 146 -15.30 -1.54 18.68
CA ARG A 146 -14.73 -0.20 18.53
C ARG A 146 -13.89 -0.11 17.28
N ILE A 147 -13.96 1.05 16.58
CA ILE A 147 -13.04 1.39 15.49
C ILE A 147 -11.63 1.48 16.05
N CYS A 148 -10.67 0.81 15.39
CA CYS A 148 -9.30 0.71 15.88
C CYS A 148 -8.22 0.95 14.83
N PHE A 149 -8.57 0.92 13.55
CA PHE A 149 -7.60 1.06 12.47
C PHE A 149 -8.22 1.78 11.28
N MET A 150 -7.44 2.69 10.69
CA MET A 150 -7.75 3.33 9.42
C MET A 150 -6.45 3.64 8.68
N ALA A 151 -6.41 3.30 7.41
CA ALA A 151 -5.24 3.56 6.56
C ALA A 151 -5.63 3.87 5.12
N GLU A 152 -4.74 4.58 4.48
CA GLU A 152 -4.69 4.82 3.05
C GLU A 152 -3.75 3.83 2.39
N TYR A 153 -4.17 3.32 1.25
CA TYR A 153 -3.42 2.38 0.43
C TYR A 153 -3.10 2.99 -0.92
N PHE A 154 -1.91 2.69 -1.42
CA PHE A 154 -1.35 3.32 -2.59
C PHE A 154 -0.90 2.24 -3.59
N LEU A 155 -1.14 2.50 -4.88
CA LEU A 155 -0.58 1.75 -6.00
C LEU A 155 0.44 2.59 -6.76
N PRO A 156 1.43 1.97 -7.42
CA PRO A 156 2.32 2.71 -8.30
C PRO A 156 1.53 3.37 -9.43
N ASP A 157 1.93 4.58 -9.79
CA ASP A 157 1.53 5.23 -11.03
C ASP A 157 2.64 5.01 -12.06
N LEU A 158 2.42 4.10 -13.00
CA LEU A 158 3.43 3.68 -13.97
C LEU A 158 3.85 4.82 -14.92
N GLU A 159 3.00 5.84 -15.08
CA GLU A 159 3.32 7.02 -15.87
C GLU A 159 4.31 7.96 -15.16
N HIS A 160 4.35 7.90 -13.82
CA HIS A 160 5.19 8.73 -12.96
C HIS A 160 6.26 7.94 -12.20
N LEU A 161 6.31 6.61 -12.38
CA LEU A 161 7.30 5.76 -11.73
C LEU A 161 8.65 5.88 -12.43
N THR A 162 9.57 6.63 -11.81
CA THR A 162 10.92 6.87 -12.34
C THR A 162 11.98 6.50 -11.32
N ALA A 163 13.15 6.01 -11.79
CA ALA A 163 14.28 5.74 -10.91
C ALA A 163 14.72 7.03 -10.21
N LEU A 164 14.95 6.93 -8.90
CA LEU A 164 15.45 8.05 -8.09
C LEU A 164 16.92 7.81 -7.74
N GLU A 165 17.70 8.89 -7.81
CA GLU A 165 19.10 8.86 -7.39
C GLU A 165 19.22 8.66 -5.88
N CYS A 166 20.23 7.90 -5.47
CA CYS A 166 20.62 7.72 -4.09
C CYS A 166 22.14 7.87 -3.96
N PRO A 167 22.64 8.61 -2.99
CA PRO A 167 24.09 8.78 -2.80
C PRO A 167 24.78 7.51 -2.29
N TYR A 168 24.01 6.45 -1.97
CA TYR A 168 24.50 5.20 -1.39
C TYR A 168 24.27 4.03 -2.33
N PRO A 169 25.21 3.06 -2.43
CA PRO A 169 25.03 1.86 -3.23
C PRO A 169 23.90 0.97 -2.70
N PHE A 170 23.19 0.31 -3.62
CA PHE A 170 22.12 -0.63 -3.32
C PHE A 170 22.57 -2.08 -3.45
N LYS A 171 22.04 -2.93 -2.58
CA LYS A 171 22.13 -4.38 -2.69
C LYS A 171 20.72 -4.99 -2.65
N MET A 172 20.42 -5.89 -3.59
CA MET A 172 19.25 -6.75 -3.49
C MET A 172 19.42 -7.75 -2.36
N LEU A 173 18.37 -7.95 -1.59
CA LEU A 173 18.32 -8.85 -0.45
C LEU A 173 17.20 -9.89 -0.64
N HIS A 174 17.49 -11.11 -0.25
CA HIS A 174 16.60 -12.27 -0.32
C HIS A 174 16.36 -12.85 1.08
N PRO A 175 15.44 -13.80 1.27
CA PRO A 175 15.09 -14.33 2.60
C PRO A 175 16.28 -14.79 3.45
N ALA A 176 17.33 -15.34 2.83
CA ALA A 176 18.54 -15.74 3.53
C ALA A 176 19.31 -14.56 4.15
N ASP A 177 19.25 -13.38 3.50
CA ASP A 177 19.92 -12.16 3.99
C ASP A 177 19.17 -11.53 5.17
N PHE A 178 17.87 -11.81 5.34
CA PHE A 178 17.03 -11.21 6.39
C PHE A 178 17.30 -11.80 7.79
N ARG A 179 17.93 -12.96 7.87
CA ARG A 179 18.08 -13.73 9.13
C ARG A 179 18.52 -12.89 10.32
N PHE A 180 19.41 -11.90 10.11
CA PHE A 180 19.97 -11.04 11.15
C PHE A 180 19.43 -9.62 11.12
N LEU A 181 18.39 -9.36 10.31
CA LEU A 181 17.79 -8.03 10.12
C LEU A 181 16.43 -7.86 10.82
N TYR A 182 15.93 -8.88 11.53
CA TYR A 182 14.73 -8.74 12.37
C TYR A 182 15.08 -8.01 13.67
N LEU A 183 15.33 -6.72 13.54
CA LEU A 183 15.73 -5.80 14.60
C LEU A 183 14.74 -4.63 14.67
N PRO A 184 14.61 -3.94 15.81
CA PRO A 184 13.66 -2.83 15.97
C PRO A 184 13.77 -1.75 14.90
N GLU A 185 14.99 -1.41 14.45
CA GLU A 185 15.26 -0.41 13.44
C GLU A 185 14.74 -0.77 12.04
N TRP A 186 14.41 -2.05 11.77
CA TRP A 186 13.89 -2.55 10.49
C TRP A 186 12.46 -3.09 10.60
N SER A 187 11.75 -2.78 11.68
CA SER A 187 10.45 -3.36 12.02
C SER A 187 9.29 -2.90 11.11
N ASN A 188 9.46 -1.83 10.32
CA ASN A 188 8.49 -1.49 9.28
C ASN A 188 8.81 -2.20 7.96
N ALA A 189 10.09 -2.43 7.65
CA ALA A 189 10.52 -3.12 6.43
C ALA A 189 10.29 -4.63 6.51
N LEU A 190 10.53 -5.24 7.68
CA LEU A 190 10.42 -6.69 7.92
C LEU A 190 9.42 -7.00 9.03
N CYS A 191 8.70 -8.12 8.89
CA CYS A 191 7.72 -8.55 9.88
C CYS A 191 8.20 -9.80 10.63
N GLU A 192 8.76 -9.62 11.82
CA GLU A 192 9.29 -10.74 12.65
C GLU A 192 8.24 -11.85 12.88
N LYS A 193 6.97 -11.50 13.02
CA LYS A 193 5.86 -12.45 13.28
C LYS A 193 5.47 -13.27 12.05
N ARG A 194 5.95 -12.89 10.86
CA ARG A 194 5.64 -13.52 9.57
C ARG A 194 6.88 -13.55 8.67
N ARG A 195 8.02 -13.97 9.23
CA ARG A 195 9.34 -13.99 8.54
C ARG A 195 9.29 -14.75 7.22
N GLU A 196 8.49 -15.80 7.15
CA GLU A 196 8.32 -16.64 5.97
C GLU A 196 7.64 -15.93 4.79
N LEU A 197 7.00 -14.79 5.05
CA LEU A 197 6.35 -13.97 4.03
C LEU A 197 7.25 -12.85 3.50
N ASP A 198 8.34 -12.53 4.17
CA ASP A 198 9.32 -11.53 3.69
C ASP A 198 10.16 -12.15 2.57
N VAL A 199 9.93 -11.72 1.32
CA VAL A 199 10.44 -12.43 0.13
C VAL A 199 11.49 -11.68 -0.68
N LEU A 200 11.55 -10.36 -0.55
CA LEU A 200 12.46 -9.54 -1.34
C LEU A 200 12.74 -8.22 -0.63
N GLY A 201 13.96 -7.72 -0.75
CA GLY A 201 14.34 -6.41 -0.21
C GLY A 201 15.43 -5.72 -1.03
N VAL A 202 15.60 -4.44 -0.74
CA VAL A 202 16.69 -3.61 -1.25
C VAL A 202 17.29 -2.85 -0.07
N GLY A 203 18.58 -3.05 0.18
CA GLY A 203 19.32 -2.33 1.22
C GLY A 203 20.22 -1.26 0.64
N ALA A 204 20.26 -0.07 1.26
CA ALA A 204 21.27 0.95 1.00
C ALA A 204 22.41 0.84 2.01
N TYR A 205 23.65 1.06 1.56
CA TYR A 205 24.83 0.84 2.38
C TYR A 205 25.77 2.05 2.38
N ASP A 206 26.26 2.42 3.57
CA ASP A 206 27.41 3.30 3.76
C ASP A 206 28.61 2.43 4.16
N GLY A 207 29.52 2.20 3.23
CA GLY A 207 30.55 1.18 3.39
C GLY A 207 29.94 -0.22 3.61
N LYS A 208 30.13 -0.76 4.82
CA LYS A 208 29.56 -2.07 5.23
C LYS A 208 28.26 -1.93 6.05
N LYS A 209 27.91 -0.72 6.46
CA LYS A 209 26.75 -0.45 7.31
C LYS A 209 25.48 -0.40 6.47
N LEU A 210 24.47 -1.22 6.79
CA LEU A 210 23.11 -1.07 6.27
C LEU A 210 22.51 0.19 6.88
N ILE A 211 22.06 1.13 6.05
CA ILE A 211 21.55 2.44 6.47
C ILE A 211 20.08 2.66 6.14
N GLY A 212 19.55 1.86 5.25
CA GLY A 212 18.14 1.86 4.85
C GLY A 212 17.76 0.53 4.26
N LEU A 213 16.55 0.09 4.50
CA LEU A 213 15.99 -1.17 4.05
C LEU A 213 14.56 -0.97 3.58
N ALA A 214 14.29 -1.26 2.30
CA ALA A 214 12.94 -1.52 1.81
C ALA A 214 12.79 -3.02 1.62
N ALA A 215 11.70 -3.60 2.12
CA ALA A 215 11.40 -5.01 1.90
C ALA A 215 9.91 -5.21 1.61
N CYS A 216 9.54 -6.37 1.10
CA CYS A 216 8.15 -6.68 0.83
C CYS A 216 7.76 -8.06 1.31
N SER A 217 6.50 -8.16 1.75
CA SER A 217 5.87 -9.40 2.16
C SER A 217 4.91 -9.96 1.10
N ALA A 218 4.84 -11.30 1.02
CA ALA A 218 3.98 -12.07 0.14
C ALA A 218 2.71 -12.54 0.89
N ASP A 219 1.94 -11.60 1.41
CA ASP A 219 0.72 -11.89 2.17
C ASP A 219 -0.39 -12.51 1.30
N CYS A 220 -0.31 -12.34 -0.02
CA CYS A 220 -1.15 -13.02 -1.01
C CYS A 220 -0.33 -13.33 -2.29
N ASN A 221 -0.96 -14.02 -3.24
CA ASN A 221 -0.25 -14.50 -4.42
C ASN A 221 0.21 -13.37 -5.36
N GLU A 222 -0.65 -12.37 -5.61
CA GLU A 222 -0.43 -11.41 -6.68
C GLU A 222 0.17 -10.08 -6.19
N MET A 223 -0.02 -9.73 -4.94
CA MET A 223 0.42 -8.43 -4.43
C MET A 223 1.55 -8.54 -3.41
N ARG A 224 2.35 -7.48 -3.29
CA ARG A 224 3.48 -7.37 -2.36
C ARG A 224 3.37 -6.06 -1.58
N GLN A 225 3.22 -6.16 -0.26
CA GLN A 225 3.22 -4.99 0.61
C GLN A 225 4.64 -4.51 0.84
N ILE A 226 4.91 -3.24 0.57
CA ILE A 226 6.22 -2.63 0.80
C ILE A 226 6.26 -1.98 2.18
N GLY A 227 7.31 -2.30 2.94
CA GLY A 227 7.72 -1.59 4.14
C GLY A 227 9.11 -0.97 3.97
N ILE A 228 9.39 0.11 4.69
CA ILE A 228 10.62 0.89 4.55
C ILE A 228 11.09 1.46 5.89
N ASP A 229 12.39 1.30 6.16
CA ASP A 229 13.09 1.95 7.26
C ASP A 229 14.38 2.61 6.78
N VAL A 230 14.73 3.75 7.38
CA VAL A 230 16.01 4.42 7.19
C VAL A 230 16.50 4.90 8.56
N LEU A 231 17.76 4.62 8.88
CA LEU A 231 18.37 5.04 10.12
C LEU A 231 18.29 6.57 10.29
N PRO A 232 18.05 7.07 11.50
CA PRO A 232 17.76 8.49 11.75
C PRO A 232 18.76 9.47 11.10
N GLU A 233 20.05 9.19 11.18
CA GLU A 233 21.12 10.02 10.67
C GLU A 233 21.21 10.09 9.13
N TYR A 234 20.57 9.13 8.41
CA TYR A 234 20.53 9.05 6.95
C TYR A 234 19.19 9.51 6.36
N ARG A 235 18.28 10.00 7.20
CA ARG A 235 16.98 10.52 6.74
C ARG A 235 17.13 11.84 6.00
N LYS A 236 16.10 12.20 5.22
CA LYS A 236 16.02 13.43 4.40
C LYS A 236 17.06 13.52 3.28
N GLN A 237 17.76 12.45 2.94
CA GLN A 237 18.74 12.35 1.87
C GLN A 237 18.21 11.62 0.63
N GLY A 238 16.89 11.34 0.56
CA GLY A 238 16.28 10.63 -0.58
C GLY A 238 16.35 9.10 -0.52
N VAL A 239 17.06 8.54 0.47
CA VAL A 239 17.29 7.08 0.61
C VAL A 239 15.99 6.29 0.59
N ALA A 240 14.99 6.66 1.42
CA ALA A 240 13.73 5.94 1.50
C ALA A 240 13.00 5.86 0.14
N SER A 241 12.86 7.00 -0.55
CA SER A 241 12.15 7.03 -1.83
C SER A 241 12.89 6.24 -2.91
N ALA A 242 14.21 6.34 -2.98
CA ALA A 242 15.02 5.60 -3.94
C ALA A 242 14.93 4.07 -3.71
N LEU A 243 14.98 3.61 -2.45
CA LEU A 243 14.80 2.20 -2.09
C LEU A 243 13.38 1.72 -2.45
N THR A 244 12.34 2.52 -2.14
CA THR A 244 10.95 2.19 -2.44
C THR A 244 10.75 2.02 -3.95
N VAL A 245 11.23 2.97 -4.76
CA VAL A 245 11.15 2.88 -6.23
C VAL A 245 11.89 1.65 -6.74
N ARG A 246 13.13 1.41 -6.27
CA ARG A 246 13.92 0.26 -6.72
C ARG A 246 13.20 -1.06 -6.41
N LEU A 247 12.68 -1.21 -5.22
CA LEU A 247 11.91 -2.41 -4.82
C LEU A 247 10.63 -2.55 -5.65
N THR A 248 9.91 -1.44 -5.89
CA THR A 248 8.72 -1.42 -6.74
C THR A 248 9.01 -1.97 -8.13
N MET A 249 10.07 -1.49 -8.79
CA MET A 249 10.49 -1.97 -10.11
C MET A 249 10.83 -3.47 -10.09
N GLU A 250 11.52 -3.93 -9.06
CA GLU A 250 11.88 -5.34 -8.91
C GLU A 250 10.67 -6.26 -8.68
N ILE A 251 9.64 -5.78 -7.98
CA ILE A 251 8.38 -6.51 -7.78
C ILE A 251 7.61 -6.61 -9.09
N LEU A 252 7.49 -5.50 -9.84
CA LEU A 252 6.81 -5.46 -11.13
C LEU A 252 7.52 -6.36 -12.17
N ASN A 253 8.86 -6.37 -12.20
CA ASN A 253 9.65 -7.27 -13.05
C ASN A 253 9.42 -8.76 -12.74
N ARG A 254 8.96 -9.09 -11.52
CA ARG A 254 8.57 -10.45 -11.11
C ARG A 254 7.09 -10.73 -11.32
N GLU A 255 6.43 -9.91 -12.12
CA GLU A 255 5.00 -10.04 -12.43
C GLU A 255 4.11 -10.03 -11.17
N LYS A 256 4.47 -9.21 -10.16
CA LYS A 256 3.68 -8.97 -8.96
C LYS A 256 3.34 -7.49 -8.82
N VAL A 257 2.24 -7.20 -8.14
CA VAL A 257 1.76 -5.84 -7.92
C VAL A 257 2.23 -5.32 -6.57
N PRO A 258 3.12 -4.34 -6.52
CA PRO A 258 3.49 -3.70 -5.26
C PRO A 258 2.37 -2.79 -4.78
N PHE A 259 2.19 -2.73 -3.47
CA PHE A 259 1.34 -1.74 -2.83
C PHE A 259 1.99 -1.20 -1.56
N TYR A 260 1.57 -0.02 -1.17
CA TYR A 260 2.04 0.66 0.02
C TYR A 260 0.85 1.04 0.89
N CYS A 261 0.99 1.03 2.21
CA CYS A 261 -0.05 1.55 3.08
C CYS A 261 0.53 2.46 4.16
N ALA A 262 -0.25 3.43 4.59
CA ALA A 262 0.11 4.34 5.66
C ALA A 262 -1.12 4.75 6.47
N ALA A 263 -0.96 4.85 7.79
CA ALA A 263 -1.94 5.53 8.61
C ALA A 263 -2.01 7.02 8.20
N TRP A 264 -3.18 7.63 8.24
CA TRP A 264 -3.44 9.01 7.81
C TRP A 264 -2.51 10.03 8.46
N SER A 265 -2.19 9.84 9.73
CA SER A 265 -1.29 10.72 10.48
C SER A 265 0.20 10.49 10.19
N ASN A 266 0.57 9.40 9.50
CA ASN A 266 1.95 9.11 9.14
C ASN A 266 2.37 9.87 7.88
N ILE A 267 2.38 11.20 7.96
CA ILE A 267 2.71 12.12 6.87
C ILE A 267 4.07 11.83 6.24
N LYS A 268 5.03 11.33 7.02
CA LYS A 268 6.35 10.96 6.49
C LYS A 268 6.25 9.79 5.52
N SER A 269 5.45 8.78 5.86
CA SER A 269 5.19 7.61 5.03
C SER A 269 4.40 7.97 3.77
N VAL A 270 3.34 8.77 3.90
CA VAL A 270 2.55 9.28 2.77
C VAL A 270 3.43 10.05 1.78
N ARG A 271 4.26 10.99 2.29
CA ARG A 271 5.20 11.73 1.44
C ARG A 271 6.21 10.83 0.73
N ASN A 272 6.66 9.75 1.39
CA ASN A 272 7.53 8.77 0.75
C ASN A 272 6.80 8.04 -0.38
N ALA A 273 5.58 7.57 -0.16
CA ALA A 273 4.78 6.91 -1.20
C ALA A 273 4.61 7.82 -2.43
N ILE A 274 4.14 9.05 -2.25
CA ILE A 274 3.94 10.02 -3.35
C ILE A 274 5.25 10.31 -4.07
N LYS A 275 6.35 10.59 -3.34
CA LYS A 275 7.66 10.85 -3.93
C LYS A 275 8.22 9.65 -4.71
N SER A 276 7.81 8.45 -4.35
CA SER A 276 8.21 7.20 -5.00
C SER A 276 7.32 6.83 -6.20
N GLY A 277 6.45 7.74 -6.65
CA GLY A 277 5.57 7.52 -7.79
C GLY A 277 4.33 6.67 -7.47
N PHE A 278 3.91 6.61 -6.20
CA PHE A 278 2.65 5.99 -5.81
C PHE A 278 1.54 7.04 -5.75
N ARG A 279 0.30 6.60 -5.98
CA ARG A 279 -0.91 7.40 -5.82
C ARG A 279 -1.91 6.69 -4.91
N PRO A 280 -2.78 7.43 -4.17
CA PRO A 280 -3.88 6.85 -3.41
C PRO A 280 -4.76 5.96 -4.30
N ALA A 281 -5.16 4.81 -3.78
CA ALA A 281 -5.97 3.84 -4.51
C ALA A 281 -7.23 3.42 -3.74
N TRP A 282 -7.11 3.14 -2.43
CA TRP A 282 -8.26 2.82 -1.59
C TRP A 282 -7.98 3.14 -0.13
N VAL A 283 -9.06 3.16 0.67
CA VAL A 283 -9.02 3.32 2.13
C VAL A 283 -9.68 2.14 2.82
N GLU A 284 -9.19 1.81 4.01
CA GLU A 284 -9.77 0.77 4.86
C GLU A 284 -9.99 1.31 6.27
N MET A 285 -11.10 0.88 6.91
CA MET A 285 -11.40 1.12 8.32
C MET A 285 -11.86 -0.16 8.96
N THR A 286 -11.28 -0.50 10.12
CA THR A 286 -11.55 -1.75 10.85
C THR A 286 -12.05 -1.46 12.25
N ALA A 287 -13.07 -2.19 12.70
CA ALA A 287 -13.45 -2.30 14.10
C ALA A 287 -13.15 -3.71 14.63
N LYS A 288 -12.84 -3.78 15.92
CA LYS A 288 -12.59 -5.02 16.67
C LYS A 288 -13.30 -5.01 18.01
N ARG A 289 -13.27 -6.11 18.72
CA ARG A 289 -13.76 -6.18 20.10
C ARG A 289 -13.04 -5.14 20.96
N ILE A 290 -13.77 -4.52 21.89
CA ILE A 290 -13.23 -3.48 22.78
C ILE A 290 -12.01 -4.00 23.55
N ASP A 291 -11.99 -5.24 23.99
CA ASP A 291 -10.87 -5.83 24.72
C ASP A 291 -9.60 -5.91 23.86
N ASP A 292 -9.72 -6.31 22.59
CA ASP A 292 -8.59 -6.32 21.64
C ASP A 292 -8.05 -4.90 21.41
N VAL A 293 -8.94 -3.91 21.28
CA VAL A 293 -8.55 -2.50 21.11
C VAL A 293 -7.87 -1.96 22.37
N ASN A 294 -8.36 -2.32 23.56
CA ASN A 294 -7.73 -1.93 24.81
C ASN A 294 -6.33 -2.55 24.96
N GLU A 295 -6.13 -3.79 24.49
CA GLU A 295 -4.81 -4.41 24.47
C GLU A 295 -3.86 -3.70 23.48
N MET A 296 -4.35 -3.34 22.28
CA MET A 296 -3.57 -2.56 21.30
C MET A 296 -3.08 -1.22 21.88
N ASN A 297 -3.86 -0.57 22.72
CA ASN A 297 -3.56 0.72 23.34
C ASN A 297 -2.59 0.62 24.54
N ARG A 298 -2.30 -0.59 25.04
CA ARG A 298 -1.31 -0.80 26.12
C ARG A 298 0.13 -0.95 25.60
N ARG A 299 0.32 -1.03 24.29
CA ARG A 299 1.61 -1.13 23.61
C ARG A 299 2.15 0.26 23.30
#